data_009bdbbb7dd12f0d25c28fa128b6260f
#
_entry.id   009bdbbb7dd12f0d25c28fa128b6260f
#
_cell.length_a   1.000
_cell.length_b   1.000
_cell.length_c   1.000
_cell.angle_alpha   90.00
_cell.angle_beta   90.00
_cell.angle_gamma   90.00
#
_symmetry.space_group_name_H-M   'P 1'
#
loop_
_entity.id
_entity.type
_entity.pdbx_description
1 polymer ?
#
loop_
_entity_poly.entity_id
_entity_poly.type
_entity_poly.pdbx_seq_one_letter_code
_entity_poly.pdbx_strand_id
1 'polypeptide(L)'
;MIKVKEKELKGILKKFINYPIKVIFNGVLTGEVKINNCFCKYVKRSGNIEIRDNNTQNILNIDTFLAYKILRDNCNITLELYMDYDLIIKIVKI
;
A
#
# COMPACT_ATOMS: atom_id res chain seq x y z
N MET A 1 20.13 -1.86 0.18
CA MET A 1 19.19 -2.65 -0.62
C MET A 1 18.05 -3.13 0.25
N ILE A 2 16.82 -2.94 -0.19
CA ILE A 2 15.65 -3.41 0.52
C ILE A 2 15.49 -4.92 0.38
N LYS A 3 15.17 -5.59 1.48
CA LYS A 3 14.78 -6.99 1.45
C LYS A 3 13.26 -7.06 1.53
N VAL A 4 12.64 -7.35 0.41
CA VAL A 4 11.20 -7.57 0.36
C VAL A 4 10.93 -9.07 0.46
N LYS A 5 10.16 -9.44 1.45
CA LYS A 5 9.63 -10.81 1.54
C LYS A 5 8.40 -10.86 0.65
N GLU A 6 8.62 -11.22 -0.59
CA GLU A 6 7.59 -11.14 -1.63
C GLU A 6 6.30 -11.87 -1.26
N LYS A 7 6.41 -13.09 -0.75
CA LYS A 7 5.24 -13.87 -0.36
C LYS A 7 4.45 -13.18 0.75
N GLU A 8 5.16 -12.62 1.73
CA GLU A 8 4.53 -11.92 2.84
C GLU A 8 3.81 -10.68 2.34
N LEU A 9 4.47 -9.86 1.54
CA LEU A 9 3.90 -8.63 1.00
C LEU A 9 2.69 -8.92 0.12
N LYS A 10 2.81 -9.90 -0.77
CA LYS A 10 1.69 -10.30 -1.63
C LYS A 10 0.51 -10.82 -0.81
N GLY A 11 0.78 -11.57 0.26
CA GLY A 11 -0.25 -12.07 1.15
C GLY A 11 -1.01 -10.96 1.85
N ILE A 12 -0.30 -9.91 2.28
CA ILE A 12 -0.92 -8.75 2.92
C ILE A 12 -1.74 -7.96 1.91
N LEU A 13 -1.21 -7.73 0.71
CA LEU A 13 -1.93 -6.98 -0.32
C LEU A 13 -3.24 -7.68 -0.71
N LYS A 14 -3.26 -9.00 -0.76
CA LYS A 14 -4.48 -9.75 -1.04
C LYS A 14 -5.60 -9.47 -0.03
N LYS A 15 -5.24 -9.13 1.20
CA LYS A 15 -6.24 -8.85 2.24
C LYS A 15 -6.97 -7.53 2.02
N PHE A 16 -6.44 -6.66 1.17
CA PHE A 16 -7.07 -5.39 0.83
C PHE A 16 -7.97 -5.50 -0.41
N ILE A 17 -7.80 -6.54 -1.23
CA ILE A 17 -8.53 -6.68 -2.49
C ILE A 17 -10.03 -6.85 -2.23
N ASN A 18 -10.84 -6.10 -2.98
CA ASN A 18 -12.30 -6.05 -2.89
C ASN A 18 -12.83 -5.34 -1.64
N TYR A 19 -11.97 -4.67 -0.90
CA TYR A 19 -12.38 -3.91 0.28
C TYR A 19 -12.17 -2.42 0.07
N PRO A 20 -12.95 -1.57 0.76
CA PRO A 20 -12.64 -0.15 0.78
C PRO A 20 -11.39 0.07 1.64
N ILE A 21 -10.49 0.91 1.15
CA ILE A 21 -9.24 1.23 1.83
C ILE A 21 -8.99 2.73 1.81
N LYS A 22 -8.09 3.17 2.69
CA LYS A 22 -7.48 4.49 2.64
C LYS A 22 -5.99 4.34 2.41
N VAL A 23 -5.45 5.20 1.55
CA VAL A 23 -4.02 5.35 1.38
C VAL A 23 -3.66 6.70 1.96
N ILE A 24 -2.88 6.70 3.04
CA ILE A 24 -2.58 7.89 3.83
C ILE A 24 -1.13 8.29 3.61
N PHE A 25 -0.91 9.55 3.25
CA PHE A 25 0.43 10.12 3.01
C PHE A 25 0.82 10.97 4.20
N ASN A 26 2.01 10.75 4.76
CA ASN A 26 2.49 11.46 5.93
C ASN A 26 3.97 11.80 5.77
N GLY A 27 4.28 13.08 5.59
CA GLY A 27 5.63 13.57 5.37
C GLY A 27 5.63 14.81 4.51
N VAL A 28 6.51 14.85 3.51
CA VAL A 28 6.59 15.98 2.57
C VAL A 28 5.29 16.19 1.82
N LEU A 29 4.50 15.13 1.68
CA LEU A 29 3.17 15.17 1.12
C LEU A 29 2.22 14.66 2.20
N THR A 30 1.13 15.37 2.45
CA THR A 30 0.12 14.94 3.42
C THR A 30 -1.25 14.85 2.75
N GLY A 31 -2.06 13.93 3.23
CA GLY A 31 -3.40 13.74 2.72
C GLY A 31 -3.76 12.27 2.68
N GLU A 32 -4.91 11.99 2.11
CA GLU A 32 -5.36 10.62 1.97
C GLU A 32 -6.18 10.44 0.70
N VAL A 33 -6.13 9.23 0.16
CA VAL A 33 -6.91 8.81 -0.99
C VAL A 33 -7.80 7.66 -0.53
N LYS A 34 -9.08 7.77 -0.81
CA LYS A 34 -10.04 6.73 -0.50
C LYS A 34 -10.31 5.91 -1.75
N ILE A 35 -10.23 4.59 -1.62
CA ILE A 35 -10.46 3.66 -2.71
C ILE A 35 -11.57 2.72 -2.28
N ASN A 36 -12.67 2.70 -3.04
CA ASN A 36 -13.88 2.00 -2.62
C ASN A 36 -13.85 0.51 -2.92
N ASN A 37 -13.20 0.11 -4.00
CA ASN A 37 -13.11 -1.30 -4.36
C ASN A 37 -11.69 -1.58 -4.84
N CYS A 38 -10.85 -1.96 -3.90
CA CYS A 38 -9.40 -2.03 -4.10
C CYS A 38 -8.98 -3.25 -4.90
N PHE A 39 -8.10 -3.03 -5.86
CA PHE A 39 -7.22 -4.04 -6.38
C PHE A 39 -5.80 -3.54 -6.20
N CYS A 40 -4.90 -4.38 -5.68
CA CYS A 40 -3.51 -3.98 -5.50
C CYS A 40 -2.58 -5.17 -5.74
N LYS A 41 -1.38 -4.85 -6.21
CA LYS A 41 -0.35 -5.85 -6.45
C LYS A 41 1.04 -5.25 -6.29
N TYR A 42 1.98 -6.11 -5.92
CA TYR A 42 3.39 -5.79 -5.91
C TYR A 42 4.00 -6.21 -7.24
N VAL A 43 4.64 -5.28 -7.93
CA VAL A 43 5.29 -5.53 -9.22
C VAL A 43 6.77 -5.76 -8.95
N LYS A 44 7.18 -7.01 -8.90
CA LYS A 44 8.54 -7.39 -8.54
C LYS A 44 9.59 -6.76 -9.45
N ARG A 45 9.32 -6.71 -10.76
CA ARG A 45 10.27 -6.17 -11.73
C ARG A 45 10.69 -4.74 -11.43
N SER A 46 9.74 -3.90 -11.06
CA SER A 46 9.98 -2.47 -10.82
C SER A 46 10.03 -2.12 -9.34
N GLY A 47 9.62 -3.04 -8.45
CA GLY A 47 9.63 -2.80 -7.01
C GLY A 47 8.54 -1.86 -6.53
N ASN A 48 7.51 -1.63 -7.32
CA ASN A 48 6.43 -0.72 -6.94
C ASN A 48 5.16 -1.48 -6.58
N ILE A 49 4.26 -0.77 -5.89
CA ILE A 49 2.93 -1.27 -5.59
C ILE A 49 1.93 -0.47 -6.41
N GLU A 50 1.10 -1.19 -7.16
CA GLU A 50 0.04 -0.61 -7.96
C GLU A 50 -1.27 -0.83 -7.24
N ILE A 51 -2.03 0.25 -7.06
CA ILE A 51 -3.35 0.22 -6.41
C ILE A 51 -4.36 0.79 -7.39
N ARG A 52 -5.46 0.09 -7.57
CA ARG A 52 -6.50 0.51 -8.50
C ARG A 52 -7.85 0.45 -7.82
N ASP A 53 -8.71 1.42 -8.15
CA ASP A 53 -10.13 1.36 -7.77
C ASP A 53 -10.89 0.74 -8.93
N ASN A 54 -11.43 -0.46 -8.71
CA ASN A 54 -12.17 -1.17 -9.76
C ASN A 54 -13.45 -0.45 -10.19
N ASN A 55 -13.99 0.42 -9.35
CA ASN A 55 -15.21 1.16 -9.68
C ASN A 55 -14.95 2.33 -10.62
N THR A 56 -13.82 3.01 -10.46
CA THR A 56 -13.49 4.22 -11.21
C THR A 56 -12.39 4.04 -12.22
N GLN A 57 -11.65 2.92 -12.16
CA GLN A 57 -10.47 2.63 -12.97
C GLN A 57 -9.31 3.58 -12.69
N ASN A 58 -9.37 4.36 -11.62
CA ASN A 58 -8.24 5.19 -11.21
C ASN A 58 -7.11 4.32 -10.68
N ILE A 59 -5.88 4.71 -10.99
CA ILE A 59 -4.68 3.96 -10.61
C ILE A 59 -3.77 4.87 -9.79
N LEU A 60 -3.34 4.35 -8.64
CA LEU A 60 -2.29 4.95 -7.82
C LEU A 60 -1.09 4.03 -7.86
N ASN A 61 0.05 4.56 -8.26
CA ASN A 61 1.28 3.80 -8.35
C ASN A 61 2.25 4.31 -7.29
N ILE A 62 2.60 3.43 -6.34
CA ILE A 62 3.57 3.74 -5.29
C ILE A 62 4.93 3.25 -5.77
N ASP A 63 5.86 4.18 -5.93
CA ASP A 63 7.21 3.90 -6.39
C ASP A 63 7.98 3.00 -5.43
N THR A 64 9.18 2.65 -5.81
CA THR A 64 10.08 1.84 -4.99
C THR A 64 10.21 2.41 -3.59
N PHE A 65 10.04 1.57 -2.60
CA PHE A 65 10.14 1.94 -1.18
C PHE A 65 11.38 1.28 -0.57
N LEU A 66 11.92 1.90 0.50
CA LEU A 66 13.12 1.39 1.17
C LEU A 66 12.81 0.24 2.11
N ALA A 67 11.66 0.28 2.75
CA ALA A 67 11.26 -0.70 3.74
C ALA A 67 9.76 -0.73 3.86
N TYR A 68 9.24 -1.79 4.46
CA TYR A 68 7.83 -1.85 4.79
C TYR A 68 7.67 -2.46 6.17
N LYS A 69 6.51 -2.18 6.79
CA LYS A 69 6.17 -2.71 8.09
C LYS A 69 4.69 -3.10 8.09
N ILE A 70 4.39 -4.24 8.68
CA ILE A 70 3.02 -4.71 8.81
C ILE A 70 2.62 -4.58 10.26
N LEU A 71 1.58 -3.79 10.51
CA LEU A 71 1.03 -3.59 11.84
C LEU A 71 -0.29 -4.34 11.94
N ARG A 72 -0.45 -5.12 13.00
CA ARG A 72 -1.67 -5.86 13.26
C ARG A 72 -2.27 -5.38 14.58
N ASP A 73 -3.53 -5.00 14.53
CA ASP A 73 -4.29 -4.56 15.69
C ASP A 73 -5.67 -5.19 15.62
N ASN A 74 -5.93 -6.15 16.50
CA ASN A 74 -7.14 -6.96 16.49
C ASN A 74 -7.32 -7.63 15.12
N CYS A 75 -8.38 -7.27 14.38
CA CYS A 75 -8.63 -7.82 13.05
C CYS A 75 -8.13 -6.88 11.95
N ASN A 76 -7.50 -5.75 12.31
CA ASN A 76 -7.07 -4.75 11.36
C ASN A 76 -5.59 -4.92 11.01
N ILE A 77 -5.29 -4.67 9.74
CA ILE A 77 -3.93 -4.72 9.21
C ILE A 77 -3.63 -3.38 8.57
N THR A 78 -2.47 -2.84 8.91
CA THR A 78 -1.93 -1.62 8.29
C THR A 78 -0.60 -1.96 7.64
N LEU A 79 -0.46 -1.61 6.38
CA LEU A 79 0.82 -1.72 5.69
C LEU A 79 1.44 -0.32 5.64
N GLU A 80 2.64 -0.18 6.20
CA GLU A 80 3.41 1.06 6.14
C GLU A 80 4.56 0.89 5.15
N LEU A 81 4.68 1.84 4.25
CA LEU A 81 5.75 1.87 3.26
C LEU A 81 6.63 3.09 3.52
N TYR A 82 7.93 2.84 3.71
CA TYR A 82 8.91 3.89 4.00
C TYR A 82 9.65 4.23 2.72
N MET A 83 9.45 5.45 2.25
CA MET A 83 10.06 5.92 1.01
C MET A 83 11.50 6.38 1.26
N ASP A 84 12.27 6.60 0.19
CA ASP A 84 13.66 7.06 0.29
C ASP A 84 13.78 8.58 0.51
N TYR A 85 12.65 9.22 0.75
CA TYR A 85 12.54 10.63 1.13
C TYR A 85 11.52 10.71 2.27
N ASP A 86 11.35 11.89 2.84
CA ASP A 86 10.50 12.07 4.01
C ASP A 86 9.03 11.84 3.69
N LEU A 87 8.66 10.58 3.56
CA LEU A 87 7.28 10.18 3.31
C LEU A 87 7.04 8.76 3.80
N ILE A 88 5.99 8.57 4.58
CA ILE A 88 5.47 7.26 4.96
C ILE A 88 4.09 7.13 4.35
N ILE A 89 3.85 6.03 3.65
CA ILE A 89 2.54 5.75 3.04
C ILE A 89 1.91 4.60 3.81
N LYS A 90 0.70 4.80 4.30
CA LYS A 90 -0.04 3.78 5.04
C LYS A 90 -1.25 3.33 4.23
N ILE A 91 -1.45 2.02 4.17
CA ILE A 91 -2.61 1.41 3.52
C ILE A 91 -3.41 0.71 4.60
N VAL A 92 -4.66 1.12 4.78
CA VAL A 92 -5.54 0.58 5.82
C VAL A 92 -6.92 0.28 5.24
N LYS A 93 -7.59 -0.72 5.80
CA LYS A 93 -9.01 -0.92 5.52
C LYS A 93 -9.83 0.12 6.25
N ILE A 94 -10.89 0.54 5.62
CA ILE A 94 -11.84 1.44 6.24
C ILE A 94 -12.82 0.64 7.12
#